data_a7e3e8c3f69c34ce706be41fbe8985dd
#
_entry.id   a7e3e8c3f69c34ce706be41fbe8985dd
#
_cell.length_a   1.000
_cell.length_b   1.000
_cell.length_c   1.000
_cell.angle_alpha   90.00
_cell.angle_beta   90.00
_cell.angle_gamma   90.00
#
_symmetry.space_group_name_H-M   'P 1'
#
loop_
_entity.id
_entity.type
_entity.pdbx_description
1 polymer ?
#
loop_
_entity_poly.entity_id
_entity_poly.type
_entity_poly.pdbx_seq_one_letter_code
_entity_poly.pdbx_strand_id
1 'polypeptide(L)'
;MSRRAGRYQRRKAKREANRVQRCVEVGELKDVFNFHDLYRAGKKCCNGVRWKNSAQRFETHLFSGTARRRRMILEDTWTPAAYVHFTISERGKTRPIDAPRIQDRQVHKVYTQKVLIPLYLPSMIYNNGASLPGKGFEFSKRELREDLRWHFRRWGREGHIILIDFKQFFPSVSHEEIFKRHDRLILNRSVRKLGDDVINTVHGGKGLPLGVETSQAEMIAFPSALDNYIKCQLSLKCAGHYMDDYYVIVPPDRDPKEIMRLIIAKAESLKLTISKSKSRIVPLTKPFRYCKAKYLLTETGRVVVSGNRKGIKIARRKIKAFRKKVAEGEMSYEDLWTSVNGILAYWEGYNDHKRVLRLRRLFYAIFGFSPEKIENFRMRGVNNEIHCA
;
A
#
# COMPACT_ATOMS: atom_id res chain seq x y z
N MET A 1 -20.55 2.30 40.82
CA MET A 1 -19.72 2.49 39.60
C MET A 1 -19.81 3.93 39.12
N SER A 2 -18.70 4.61 38.83
CA SER A 2 -18.75 5.99 38.34
C SER A 2 -19.45 6.08 36.97
N ARG A 3 -20.09 7.21 36.64
CA ARG A 3 -20.75 7.46 35.34
C ARG A 3 -19.77 7.22 34.15
N ARG A 4 -18.47 7.45 34.36
CA ARG A 4 -17.41 7.18 33.38
C ARG A 4 -17.21 5.68 33.12
N ALA A 5 -17.18 4.86 34.19
CA ALA A 5 -17.01 3.40 34.06
C ALA A 5 -18.20 2.77 33.34
N GLY A 6 -19.43 3.17 33.66
CA GLY A 6 -20.64 2.68 32.99
C GLY A 6 -20.70 3.08 31.50
N ARG A 7 -20.20 4.27 31.12
CA ARG A 7 -20.09 4.70 29.71
C ARG A 7 -19.03 3.89 28.96
N TYR A 8 -17.92 3.59 29.61
CA TYR A 8 -16.87 2.75 29.04
C TYR A 8 -17.37 1.33 28.74
N GLN A 9 -18.04 0.70 29.69
CA GLN A 9 -18.59 -0.65 29.55
C GLN A 9 -19.62 -0.73 28.41
N ARG A 10 -20.54 0.23 28.31
CA ARG A 10 -21.51 0.30 27.21
C ARG A 10 -20.84 0.43 25.85
N ARG A 11 -19.80 1.27 25.73
CA ARG A 11 -19.04 1.43 24.48
C ARG A 11 -18.25 0.16 24.14
N LYS A 12 -17.72 -0.55 25.13
CA LYS A 12 -17.01 -1.82 24.93
C LYS A 12 -17.99 -2.89 24.42
N ALA A 13 -19.14 -3.05 25.08
CA ALA A 13 -20.19 -4.00 24.69
C ALA A 13 -20.70 -3.72 23.26
N LYS A 14 -20.96 -2.45 22.90
CA LYS A 14 -21.38 -2.07 21.55
C LYS A 14 -20.32 -2.41 20.50
N ARG A 15 -19.03 -2.16 20.78
CA ARG A 15 -17.94 -2.52 19.88
C ARG A 15 -17.83 -4.02 19.67
N GLU A 16 -18.02 -4.79 20.76
CA GLU A 16 -18.00 -6.24 20.70
C GLU A 16 -19.19 -6.79 19.90
N ALA A 17 -20.40 -6.31 20.16
CA ALA A 17 -21.58 -6.69 19.38
C ALA A 17 -21.42 -6.39 17.89
N ASN A 18 -20.93 -5.20 17.54
CA ASN A 18 -20.64 -4.83 16.15
C ASN A 18 -19.54 -5.70 15.54
N ARG A 19 -18.56 -6.16 16.32
CA ARG A 19 -17.54 -7.10 15.85
C ARG A 19 -18.16 -8.45 15.52
N VAL A 20 -18.91 -9.01 16.45
CA VAL A 20 -19.60 -10.30 16.27
C VAL A 20 -20.53 -10.25 15.06
N GLN A 21 -21.31 -9.20 14.93
CA GLN A 21 -22.20 -9.02 13.78
C GLN A 21 -21.44 -9.08 12.46
N ARG A 22 -20.35 -8.34 12.31
CA ARG A 22 -19.51 -8.40 11.09
C ARG A 22 -18.93 -9.78 10.84
N CYS A 23 -18.54 -10.50 11.89
CA CYS A 23 -18.05 -11.87 11.74
C CYS A 23 -19.16 -12.81 11.24
N VAL A 24 -20.40 -12.60 11.66
CA VAL A 24 -21.56 -13.35 11.16
C VAL A 24 -21.88 -12.96 9.73
N GLU A 25 -21.79 -11.68 9.38
CA GLU A 25 -22.03 -11.17 8.01
C GLU A 25 -21.08 -11.73 6.96
N VAL A 26 -19.87 -12.18 7.35
CA VAL A 26 -18.96 -12.90 6.44
C VAL A 26 -19.58 -14.19 5.91
N GLY A 27 -20.37 -14.88 6.73
CA GLY A 27 -21.05 -16.11 6.35
C GLY A 27 -20.16 -17.33 6.25
N GLU A 28 -20.59 -18.27 5.41
CA GLU A 28 -19.93 -19.55 5.17
C GLU A 28 -19.09 -19.52 3.89
N LEU A 29 -18.32 -20.59 3.64
CA LEU A 29 -17.53 -20.72 2.40
C LEU A 29 -18.37 -20.49 1.13
N LYS A 30 -19.63 -20.98 1.10
CA LYS A 30 -20.54 -20.82 -0.06
C LYS A 30 -20.89 -19.36 -0.34
N ASP A 31 -20.97 -18.52 0.72
CA ASP A 31 -21.32 -17.09 0.66
C ASP A 31 -20.11 -16.26 0.25
N VAL A 32 -18.96 -16.57 0.85
CA VAL A 32 -17.68 -15.95 0.53
C VAL A 32 -17.27 -16.26 -0.91
N PHE A 33 -17.24 -17.55 -1.27
CA PHE A 33 -16.75 -18.04 -2.56
C PHE A 33 -17.92 -18.41 -3.49
N ASN A 34 -18.91 -17.52 -3.63
CA ASN A 34 -19.92 -17.72 -4.65
C ASN A 34 -19.30 -17.61 -6.06
N PHE A 35 -19.95 -18.23 -7.03
CA PHE A 35 -19.41 -18.32 -8.40
C PHE A 35 -19.17 -16.94 -9.03
N HIS A 36 -20.11 -16.03 -8.85
CA HIS A 36 -20.07 -14.71 -9.49
C HIS A 36 -18.86 -13.89 -8.99
N ASP A 37 -18.60 -13.87 -7.67
CA ASP A 37 -17.48 -13.11 -7.11
C ASP A 37 -16.15 -13.73 -7.48
N LEU A 38 -16.04 -15.08 -7.46
CA LEU A 38 -14.86 -15.78 -7.97
C LEU A 38 -14.62 -15.46 -9.45
N TYR A 39 -15.63 -15.57 -10.30
CA TYR A 39 -15.50 -15.31 -11.73
C TYR A 39 -15.05 -13.86 -12.01
N ARG A 40 -15.67 -12.88 -11.32
CA ARG A 40 -15.29 -11.47 -11.40
C ARG A 40 -13.86 -11.23 -10.90
N ALA A 41 -13.44 -11.89 -9.82
CA ALA A 41 -12.07 -11.83 -9.32
C ALA A 41 -11.08 -12.40 -10.34
N GLY A 42 -11.44 -13.52 -11.01
CA GLY A 42 -10.63 -14.11 -12.07
C GLY A 42 -10.39 -13.15 -13.23
N LYS A 43 -11.44 -12.48 -13.73
CA LYS A 43 -11.31 -11.43 -14.75
C LYS A 43 -10.35 -10.31 -14.30
N LYS A 44 -10.48 -9.85 -13.07
CA LYS A 44 -9.58 -8.83 -12.50
C LYS A 44 -8.12 -9.31 -12.42
N CYS A 45 -7.87 -10.60 -12.19
CA CYS A 45 -6.52 -11.16 -12.17
C CYS A 45 -5.82 -11.12 -13.53
N CYS A 46 -6.57 -11.06 -14.64
CA CYS A 46 -6.03 -10.95 -15.99
C CYS A 46 -5.66 -9.50 -16.37
N ASN A 47 -6.12 -8.49 -15.63
CA ASN A 47 -5.87 -7.09 -15.95
C ASN A 47 -4.36 -6.77 -15.92
N GLY A 48 -3.87 -6.13 -17.00
CA GLY A 48 -2.47 -5.74 -17.15
C GLY A 48 -1.50 -6.89 -17.44
N VAL A 49 -2.00 -8.15 -17.56
CA VAL A 49 -1.16 -9.32 -17.82
C VAL A 49 -1.70 -10.22 -18.95
N ARG A 50 -2.72 -9.78 -19.72
CA ARG A 50 -3.32 -10.54 -20.82
C ARG A 50 -2.35 -10.90 -21.93
N TRP A 51 -1.24 -10.20 -22.04
CA TRP A 51 -0.15 -10.51 -22.97
C TRP A 51 0.64 -11.80 -22.59
N LYS A 52 0.48 -12.31 -21.37
CA LYS A 52 1.15 -13.53 -20.91
C LYS A 52 0.34 -14.77 -21.27
N ASN A 53 0.99 -15.79 -21.83
CA ASN A 53 0.36 -17.07 -22.19
C ASN A 53 -0.38 -17.73 -20.99
N SER A 54 0.16 -17.61 -19.78
CA SER A 54 -0.49 -18.15 -18.57
C SER A 54 -1.81 -17.46 -18.26
N ALA A 55 -1.91 -16.14 -18.49
CA ALA A 55 -3.14 -15.38 -18.29
C ALA A 55 -4.16 -15.70 -19.38
N GLN A 56 -3.72 -15.83 -20.64
CA GLN A 56 -4.59 -16.20 -21.76
C GLN A 56 -5.21 -17.58 -21.56
N ARG A 57 -4.40 -18.60 -21.23
CA ARG A 57 -4.91 -19.95 -20.90
C ARG A 57 -5.88 -19.94 -19.72
N PHE A 58 -5.60 -19.14 -18.70
CA PHE A 58 -6.50 -18.99 -17.55
C PHE A 58 -7.81 -18.32 -17.98
N GLU A 59 -7.78 -17.29 -18.79
CA GLU A 59 -8.96 -16.54 -19.26
C GLU A 59 -9.84 -17.41 -20.18
N THR A 60 -9.23 -18.22 -21.07
CA THR A 60 -9.95 -19.19 -21.94
C THR A 60 -10.76 -20.21 -21.12
N HIS A 61 -10.20 -20.69 -20.03
CA HIS A 61 -10.86 -21.68 -19.16
C HIS A 61 -11.46 -21.07 -17.88
N LEU A 62 -11.71 -19.74 -17.89
CA LEU A 62 -12.10 -19.04 -16.67
C LEU A 62 -13.42 -19.56 -16.09
N PHE A 63 -14.43 -19.82 -16.91
CA PHE A 63 -15.74 -20.27 -16.43
C PHE A 63 -15.66 -21.66 -15.79
N SER A 64 -15.21 -22.65 -16.52
CA SER A 64 -15.06 -24.04 -16.02
C SER A 64 -14.06 -24.15 -14.88
N GLY A 65 -12.94 -23.44 -14.98
CA GLY A 65 -11.94 -23.37 -13.92
C GLY A 65 -12.45 -22.71 -12.63
N THR A 66 -13.34 -21.73 -12.74
CA THR A 66 -14.00 -21.11 -11.57
C THR A 66 -14.97 -22.09 -10.90
N ALA A 67 -15.79 -22.79 -11.67
CA ALA A 67 -16.71 -23.79 -11.15
C ALA A 67 -15.94 -24.92 -10.41
N ARG A 68 -14.87 -25.41 -11.02
CA ARG A 68 -13.99 -26.43 -10.41
C ARG A 68 -13.37 -25.96 -9.09
N ARG A 69 -12.77 -24.76 -9.05
CA ARG A 69 -12.16 -24.21 -7.83
C ARG A 69 -13.18 -23.98 -6.73
N ARG A 70 -14.36 -23.44 -7.10
CA ARG A 70 -15.45 -23.28 -6.14
C ARG A 70 -15.82 -24.64 -5.51
N ARG A 71 -15.98 -25.68 -6.33
CA ARG A 71 -16.28 -27.03 -5.83
C ARG A 71 -15.18 -27.50 -4.85
N MET A 72 -13.92 -27.41 -5.25
CA MET A 72 -12.78 -27.78 -4.38
C MET A 72 -12.78 -27.04 -3.04
N ILE A 73 -13.11 -25.73 -3.05
CA ILE A 73 -13.19 -24.94 -1.82
C ILE A 73 -14.34 -25.43 -0.92
N LEU A 74 -15.51 -25.71 -1.50
CA LEU A 74 -16.66 -26.16 -0.72
C LEU A 74 -16.51 -27.57 -0.18
N GLU A 75 -15.76 -28.42 -0.87
CA GLU A 75 -15.43 -29.81 -0.48
C GLU A 75 -14.16 -29.88 0.41
N ASP A 76 -13.57 -28.74 0.81
CA ASP A 76 -12.33 -28.64 1.60
C ASP A 76 -11.13 -29.39 0.96
N THR A 77 -11.09 -29.48 -0.36
CA THR A 77 -10.02 -30.11 -1.14
C THR A 77 -9.09 -29.13 -1.84
N TRP A 78 -9.40 -27.83 -1.77
CA TRP A 78 -8.54 -26.79 -2.33
C TRP A 78 -7.34 -26.55 -1.43
N THR A 79 -6.15 -26.60 -2.02
CA THR A 79 -4.90 -26.20 -1.38
C THR A 79 -4.16 -25.19 -2.24
N PRO A 80 -3.50 -24.18 -1.66
CA PRO A 80 -2.68 -23.24 -2.41
C PRO A 80 -1.55 -23.99 -3.13
N ALA A 81 -1.36 -23.69 -4.43
CA ALA A 81 -0.22 -24.23 -5.17
C ALA A 81 1.08 -23.53 -4.77
N ALA A 82 2.21 -24.20 -5.02
CA ALA A 82 3.53 -23.62 -4.81
C ALA A 82 3.70 -22.27 -5.55
N TYR A 83 4.30 -21.31 -4.87
CA TYR A 83 4.59 -19.99 -5.43
C TYR A 83 5.60 -20.05 -6.57
N VAL A 84 5.48 -19.07 -7.47
CA VAL A 84 6.50 -18.80 -8.48
C VAL A 84 7.49 -17.81 -7.88
N HIS A 85 8.73 -18.26 -7.68
CA HIS A 85 9.79 -17.46 -7.09
C HIS A 85 10.56 -16.71 -8.17
N PHE A 86 10.74 -15.42 -8.01
CA PHE A 86 11.61 -14.59 -8.85
C PHE A 86 12.09 -13.35 -8.09
N THR A 87 13.10 -12.69 -8.62
CA THR A 87 13.64 -11.48 -8.02
C THR A 87 13.32 -10.27 -8.88
N ILE A 88 12.95 -9.16 -8.20
CA ILE A 88 12.79 -7.86 -8.85
C ILE A 88 13.91 -6.93 -8.39
N SER A 89 14.59 -6.31 -9.34
CA SER A 89 15.54 -5.24 -9.04
C SER A 89 14.87 -3.89 -9.25
N GLU A 90 14.58 -3.18 -8.16
CA GLU A 90 14.00 -1.85 -8.20
C GLU A 90 14.95 -0.83 -7.56
N ARG A 91 15.46 0.12 -8.38
CA ARG A 91 16.32 1.22 -7.92
C ARG A 91 17.55 0.76 -7.13
N GLY A 92 18.17 -0.33 -7.57
CA GLY A 92 19.36 -0.92 -6.96
C GLY A 92 19.10 -1.74 -5.70
N LYS A 93 17.86 -2.08 -5.41
CA LYS A 93 17.49 -3.05 -4.38
C LYS A 93 16.86 -4.28 -5.04
N THR A 94 17.44 -5.43 -4.79
CA THR A 94 16.88 -6.72 -5.20
C THR A 94 15.91 -7.21 -4.12
N ARG A 95 14.72 -7.65 -4.54
CA ARG A 95 13.70 -8.18 -3.65
C ARG A 95 13.23 -9.53 -4.16
N PRO A 96 13.25 -10.58 -3.35
CA PRO A 96 12.58 -11.82 -3.69
C PRO A 96 11.06 -11.59 -3.70
N ILE A 97 10.40 -12.15 -4.69
CA ILE A 97 8.95 -12.10 -4.86
C ILE A 97 8.44 -13.52 -4.96
N ASP A 98 7.41 -13.82 -4.20
CA ASP A 98 6.70 -15.08 -4.21
C ASP A 98 5.30 -14.81 -4.78
N ALA A 99 5.10 -15.12 -6.05
CA ALA A 99 3.84 -14.86 -6.71
C ALA A 99 2.97 -16.12 -6.74
N PRO A 100 1.72 -16.06 -6.25
CA PRO A 100 0.79 -17.16 -6.41
C PRO A 100 0.43 -17.33 -7.88
N ARG A 101 0.14 -18.55 -8.29
CA ARG A 101 -0.36 -18.84 -9.62
C ARG A 101 -1.67 -18.08 -9.86
N ILE A 102 -1.98 -17.75 -11.11
CA ILE A 102 -3.12 -16.88 -11.43
C ILE A 102 -4.46 -17.45 -10.92
N GLN A 103 -4.60 -18.76 -10.90
CA GLN A 103 -5.79 -19.42 -10.34
C GLN A 103 -5.94 -19.22 -8.83
N ASP A 104 -4.84 -19.23 -8.09
CA ASP A 104 -4.87 -19.01 -6.64
C ASP A 104 -5.04 -17.53 -6.32
N ARG A 105 -4.49 -16.62 -7.15
CA ARG A 105 -4.76 -15.19 -7.04
C ARG A 105 -6.26 -14.86 -7.08
N GLN A 106 -7.06 -15.66 -7.79
CA GLN A 106 -8.51 -15.54 -7.80
C GLN A 106 -9.09 -15.78 -6.40
N VAL A 107 -8.65 -16.84 -5.72
CA VAL A 107 -9.09 -17.19 -4.36
C VAL A 107 -8.61 -16.15 -3.36
N HIS A 108 -7.31 -15.81 -3.39
CA HIS A 108 -6.74 -14.76 -2.54
C HIS A 108 -7.50 -13.43 -2.65
N LYS A 109 -7.89 -13.05 -3.86
CA LYS A 109 -8.62 -11.80 -4.11
C LYS A 109 -9.99 -11.81 -3.46
N VAL A 110 -10.76 -12.88 -3.62
CA VAL A 110 -12.08 -13.01 -2.99
C VAL A 110 -11.94 -13.03 -1.47
N TYR A 111 -11.03 -13.85 -0.93
CA TYR A 111 -10.78 -13.93 0.50
C TYR A 111 -10.39 -12.58 1.11
N THR A 112 -9.47 -11.89 0.47
CA THR A 112 -9.06 -10.55 0.90
C THR A 112 -10.23 -9.56 0.94
N GLN A 113 -11.03 -9.52 -0.14
CA GLN A 113 -12.10 -8.52 -0.28
C GLN A 113 -13.34 -8.83 0.54
N LYS A 114 -13.68 -10.11 0.73
CA LYS A 114 -14.90 -10.53 1.42
C LYS A 114 -14.68 -10.85 2.91
N VAL A 115 -13.47 -11.24 3.29
CA VAL A 115 -13.18 -11.66 4.66
C VAL A 115 -12.23 -10.68 5.35
N LEU A 116 -10.98 -10.59 4.87
CA LEU A 116 -9.94 -9.87 5.60
C LEU A 116 -10.23 -8.37 5.74
N ILE A 117 -10.47 -7.68 4.63
CA ILE A 117 -10.68 -6.22 4.65
C ILE A 117 -11.91 -5.82 5.47
N PRO A 118 -13.11 -6.41 5.30
CA PRO A 118 -14.27 -6.07 6.11
C PRO A 118 -14.07 -6.28 7.61
N LEU A 119 -13.36 -7.34 8.01
CA LEU A 119 -13.09 -7.65 9.41
C LEU A 119 -11.99 -6.78 10.01
N TYR A 120 -10.99 -6.38 9.23
CA TYR A 120 -9.83 -5.61 9.71
C TYR A 120 -10.05 -4.09 9.72
N LEU A 121 -10.79 -3.58 8.73
CA LEU A 121 -10.99 -2.14 8.52
C LEU A 121 -11.44 -1.39 9.78
N PRO A 122 -12.36 -1.90 10.64
CA PRO A 122 -12.80 -1.19 11.84
C PRO A 122 -11.71 -1.02 12.91
N SER A 123 -10.63 -1.81 12.86
CA SER A 123 -9.50 -1.70 13.78
C SER A 123 -8.39 -0.79 13.28
N MET A 124 -8.38 -0.46 12.00
CA MET A 124 -7.37 0.38 11.37
C MET A 124 -7.63 1.86 11.64
N ILE A 125 -6.55 2.62 11.79
CA ILE A 125 -6.66 4.08 11.86
C ILE A 125 -6.96 4.67 10.47
N TYR A 126 -7.62 5.83 10.45
CA TYR A 126 -7.92 6.54 9.19
C TYR A 126 -6.66 6.80 8.36
N ASN A 127 -5.56 7.23 9.01
CA ASN A 127 -4.28 7.57 8.37
C ASN A 127 -3.41 6.33 8.01
N ASN A 128 -3.98 5.12 7.99
CA ASN A 128 -3.38 3.96 7.33
C ASN A 128 -3.63 4.08 5.83
N GLY A 129 -2.61 4.36 5.05
CA GLY A 129 -2.73 4.78 3.65
C GLY A 129 -2.42 3.71 2.62
N ALA A 130 -2.09 2.49 3.01
CA ALA A 130 -1.66 1.45 2.07
C ALA A 130 -2.78 0.50 1.67
N SER A 131 -2.78 0.09 0.41
CA SER A 131 -3.55 -1.06 -0.14
C SER A 131 -5.04 -1.11 0.19
N LEU A 132 -5.67 0.02 0.47
CA LEU A 132 -7.11 0.16 0.70
C LEU A 132 -7.77 0.98 -0.43
N PRO A 133 -9.04 0.71 -0.77
CA PRO A 133 -9.77 1.51 -1.75
C PRO A 133 -9.79 3.00 -1.40
N GLY A 134 -9.54 3.85 -2.38
CA GLY A 134 -9.47 5.31 -2.19
C GLY A 134 -8.25 5.82 -1.44
N LYS A 135 -7.35 4.92 -1.02
CA LYS A 135 -6.08 5.25 -0.35
C LYS A 135 -4.89 4.89 -1.24
N GLY A 136 -3.72 5.33 -0.83
CA GLY A 136 -2.49 5.13 -1.58
C GLY A 136 -1.43 6.12 -1.16
N PHE A 137 -0.39 6.21 -1.94
CA PHE A 137 0.76 7.06 -1.67
C PHE A 137 0.38 8.56 -1.57
N GLU A 138 -0.49 9.04 -2.47
CA GLU A 138 -0.96 10.44 -2.46
C GLU A 138 -1.85 10.73 -1.26
N PHE A 139 -2.71 9.77 -0.86
CA PHE A 139 -3.47 9.86 0.37
C PHE A 139 -2.55 10.06 1.58
N SER A 140 -1.53 9.21 1.75
CA SER A 140 -0.60 9.31 2.88
C SER A 140 0.16 10.63 2.90
N LYS A 141 0.54 11.16 1.73
CA LYS A 141 1.17 12.47 1.61
C LYS A 141 0.22 13.62 1.96
N ARG A 142 -1.05 13.49 1.60
CA ARG A 142 -2.08 14.48 1.95
C ARG A 142 -2.32 14.50 3.45
N GLU A 143 -2.52 13.34 4.07
CA GLU A 143 -2.77 13.22 5.51
C GLU A 143 -1.61 13.77 6.35
N LEU A 144 -0.37 13.48 5.98
CA LEU A 144 0.79 14.10 6.65
C LEU A 144 0.79 15.62 6.52
N ARG A 145 0.42 16.18 5.35
CA ARG A 145 0.32 17.65 5.18
C ARG A 145 -0.76 18.25 6.07
N GLU A 146 -1.92 17.59 6.19
CA GLU A 146 -3.00 18.05 7.06
C GLU A 146 -2.61 17.95 8.55
N ASP A 147 -1.95 16.87 8.96
CA ASP A 147 -1.45 16.70 10.32
C ASP A 147 -0.41 17.78 10.67
N LEU A 148 0.51 18.12 9.76
CA LEU A 148 1.47 19.21 9.94
C LEU A 148 0.79 20.58 10.05
N ARG A 149 -0.23 20.85 9.24
CA ARG A 149 -1.02 22.09 9.30
C ARG A 149 -1.81 22.18 10.60
N TRP A 150 -2.39 21.07 11.04
CA TRP A 150 -3.13 20.99 12.30
C TRP A 150 -2.21 21.25 13.49
N HIS A 151 -1.00 20.67 13.48
CA HIS A 151 0.02 20.89 14.49
C HIS A 151 0.46 22.36 14.49
N PHE A 152 0.77 22.92 13.30
CA PHE A 152 1.23 24.32 13.16
C PHE A 152 0.25 25.33 13.75
N ARG A 153 -1.05 25.16 13.54
CA ARG A 153 -2.07 26.07 14.11
C ARG A 153 -2.07 26.14 15.64
N ARG A 154 -1.45 25.19 16.33
CA ARG A 154 -1.44 25.10 17.79
C ARG A 154 -0.08 25.45 18.40
N TRP A 155 0.98 25.02 17.76
CA TRP A 155 2.34 25.09 18.32
C TRP A 155 3.37 25.64 17.32
N GLY A 156 2.91 26.21 16.20
CA GLY A 156 3.83 26.67 15.18
C GLY A 156 4.73 25.54 14.67
N ARG A 157 6.03 25.78 14.64
CA ARG A 157 7.06 24.82 14.24
C ARG A 157 7.71 24.10 15.44
N GLU A 158 7.24 24.36 16.65
CA GLU A 158 7.76 23.70 17.84
C GLU A 158 7.31 22.25 17.87
N GLY A 159 8.14 21.40 18.49
CA GLY A 159 7.92 19.95 18.53
C GLY A 159 8.73 19.17 17.50
N HIS A 160 8.42 17.88 17.39
CA HIS A 160 9.21 16.92 16.63
C HIS A 160 8.34 16.00 15.80
N ILE A 161 8.91 15.46 14.75
CA ILE A 161 8.35 14.29 14.05
C ILE A 161 9.23 13.07 14.30
N ILE A 162 8.61 11.99 14.72
CA ILE A 162 9.22 10.66 14.81
C ILE A 162 8.91 9.94 13.50
N LEU A 163 9.95 9.48 12.82
CA LEU A 163 9.85 8.66 11.62
C LEU A 163 10.33 7.25 11.96
N ILE A 164 9.50 6.24 11.71
CA ILE A 164 9.76 4.86 12.09
C ILE A 164 9.83 4.00 10.84
N ASP A 165 10.82 3.13 10.79
CA ASP A 165 11.02 2.07 9.78
C ASP A 165 11.14 0.74 10.52
N PHE A 166 10.42 -0.28 10.06
CA PHE A 166 10.52 -1.61 10.67
C PHE A 166 11.62 -2.45 10.01
N LYS A 167 12.25 -3.29 10.81
CA LYS A 167 13.24 -4.25 10.32
C LYS A 167 12.51 -5.45 9.73
N GLN A 168 12.71 -5.71 8.44
CA GLN A 168 12.13 -6.87 7.75
C GLN A 168 10.61 -7.03 7.98
N PHE A 169 9.83 -5.98 7.72
CA PHE A 169 8.41 -5.88 8.07
C PHE A 169 7.59 -7.12 7.65
N PHE A 170 7.64 -7.54 6.38
CA PHE A 170 6.98 -8.75 5.90
C PHE A 170 7.65 -10.05 6.37
N PRO A 171 8.99 -10.21 6.28
CA PRO A 171 9.65 -11.45 6.68
C PRO A 171 9.64 -11.75 8.18
N SER A 172 9.38 -10.75 9.04
CA SER A 172 9.45 -10.93 10.49
C SER A 172 8.12 -11.20 11.18
N VAL A 173 6.99 -11.05 10.47
CA VAL A 173 5.67 -11.19 11.10
C VAL A 173 5.45 -12.61 11.60
N SER A 174 4.94 -12.73 12.83
CA SER A 174 4.64 -14.02 13.46
C SER A 174 3.32 -14.59 12.94
N HIS A 175 3.32 -15.84 12.44
CA HIS A 175 2.11 -16.56 12.06
C HIS A 175 1.19 -16.77 13.28
N GLU A 176 1.75 -17.07 14.45
CA GLU A 176 1.01 -17.22 15.70
C GLU A 176 0.13 -15.99 15.99
N GLU A 177 0.68 -14.77 15.80
CA GLU A 177 -0.06 -13.54 16.04
C GLU A 177 -1.14 -13.30 14.96
N ILE A 178 -0.92 -13.77 13.73
CA ILE A 178 -1.95 -13.76 12.67
C ILE A 178 -3.07 -14.73 13.03
N PHE A 179 -2.74 -15.98 13.42
CA PHE A 179 -3.74 -16.99 13.80
C PHE A 179 -4.57 -16.56 15.00
N LYS A 180 -3.98 -15.96 16.04
CA LYS A 180 -4.73 -15.35 17.15
C LYS A 180 -5.72 -14.29 16.68
N ARG A 181 -5.37 -13.55 15.64
CA ARG A 181 -6.28 -12.56 15.03
C ARG A 181 -7.38 -13.25 14.25
N HIS A 182 -7.07 -14.27 13.45
CA HIS A 182 -8.03 -15.08 12.71
C HIS A 182 -9.03 -15.74 13.67
N ASP A 183 -8.56 -16.38 14.74
CA ASP A 183 -9.41 -16.98 15.77
C ASP A 183 -10.41 -15.98 16.37
N ARG A 184 -9.97 -14.75 16.60
CA ARG A 184 -10.81 -13.72 17.16
C ARG A 184 -11.81 -13.13 16.19
N LEU A 185 -11.47 -13.03 14.90
CA LEU A 185 -12.24 -12.25 13.92
C LEU A 185 -12.98 -13.11 12.91
N ILE A 186 -12.54 -14.34 12.62
CA ILE A 186 -13.16 -15.22 11.64
C ILE A 186 -13.83 -16.37 12.37
N LEU A 187 -15.12 -16.21 12.67
CA LEU A 187 -15.87 -17.17 13.50
C LEU A 187 -16.14 -18.49 12.77
N ASN A 188 -16.41 -18.44 11.46
CA ASN A 188 -16.61 -19.66 10.68
C ASN A 188 -15.30 -20.42 10.52
N ARG A 189 -15.26 -21.67 11.05
CA ARG A 189 -14.06 -22.50 11.10
C ARG A 189 -13.49 -22.81 9.71
N SER A 190 -14.35 -23.13 8.76
CA SER A 190 -13.90 -23.48 7.40
C SER A 190 -13.34 -22.27 6.65
N VAL A 191 -13.97 -21.08 6.79
CA VAL A 191 -13.45 -19.82 6.25
C VAL A 191 -12.11 -19.47 6.88
N ARG A 192 -11.96 -19.68 8.21
CA ARG A 192 -10.71 -19.44 8.92
C ARG A 192 -9.62 -20.39 8.47
N LYS A 193 -9.90 -21.70 8.40
CA LYS A 193 -8.98 -22.72 7.94
C LYS A 193 -8.36 -22.38 6.58
N LEU A 194 -9.19 -21.95 5.62
CA LEU A 194 -8.69 -21.55 4.30
C LEU A 194 -7.66 -20.40 4.41
N GLY A 195 -7.91 -19.41 5.26
CA GLY A 195 -6.97 -18.32 5.51
C GLY A 195 -5.68 -18.79 6.16
N ASP A 196 -5.79 -19.69 7.15
CA ASP A 196 -4.64 -20.27 7.84
C ASP A 196 -3.80 -21.16 6.90
N ASP A 197 -4.43 -21.92 6.01
CA ASP A 197 -3.76 -22.71 4.97
C ASP A 197 -2.95 -21.82 4.02
N VAL A 198 -3.47 -20.64 3.65
CA VAL A 198 -2.74 -19.64 2.86
C VAL A 198 -1.50 -19.12 3.61
N ILE A 199 -1.61 -18.87 4.90
CA ILE A 199 -0.47 -18.41 5.72
C ILE A 199 0.56 -19.54 5.87
N ASN A 200 0.11 -20.77 6.07
CA ASN A 200 0.96 -21.95 6.24
C ASN A 200 1.74 -22.37 4.97
N THR A 201 1.46 -21.78 3.82
CA THR A 201 2.31 -21.96 2.63
C THR A 201 3.74 -21.46 2.83
N VAL A 202 3.97 -20.62 3.84
CA VAL A 202 5.30 -20.17 4.25
C VAL A 202 5.73 -20.97 5.48
N HIS A 203 6.75 -21.79 5.31
CA HIS A 203 7.28 -22.61 6.40
C HIS A 203 8.09 -21.79 7.42
N GLY A 204 8.20 -22.31 8.65
CA GLY A 204 9.03 -21.71 9.70
C GLY A 204 8.27 -20.76 10.66
N GLY A 205 6.95 -20.65 10.56
CA GLY A 205 6.11 -19.92 11.53
C GLY A 205 6.29 -18.40 11.52
N LYS A 206 7.01 -17.85 10.54
CA LYS A 206 7.29 -16.42 10.39
C LYS A 206 7.32 -16.01 8.93
N GLY A 207 6.94 -14.74 8.71
CA GLY A 207 7.04 -14.08 7.42
C GLY A 207 5.83 -14.29 6.54
N LEU A 208 5.61 -13.31 5.67
CA LEU A 208 4.60 -13.34 4.62
C LEU A 208 5.26 -13.03 3.28
N PRO A 209 4.86 -13.73 2.21
CA PRO A 209 5.45 -13.57 0.91
C PRO A 209 5.09 -12.20 0.30
N LEU A 210 6.09 -11.58 -0.34
CA LEU A 210 5.88 -10.35 -1.11
C LEU A 210 5.23 -10.70 -2.46
N GLY A 211 4.16 -10.00 -2.80
CA GLY A 211 3.43 -10.18 -4.06
C GLY A 211 2.09 -10.90 -3.92
N VAL A 212 1.73 -11.28 -2.71
CA VAL A 212 0.45 -11.94 -2.37
C VAL A 212 -0.54 -10.91 -1.81
N GLU A 213 -1.77 -10.88 -2.32
CA GLU A 213 -2.79 -9.91 -1.91
C GLU A 213 -3.22 -10.10 -0.45
N THR A 214 -3.39 -11.34 0.00
CA THR A 214 -3.68 -11.67 1.41
C THR A 214 -2.56 -11.21 2.34
N SER A 215 -1.29 -11.43 1.97
CA SER A 215 -0.14 -10.93 2.75
C SER A 215 -0.16 -9.41 2.93
N GLN A 216 -0.56 -8.68 1.89
CA GLN A 216 -0.71 -7.23 1.99
C GLN A 216 -1.84 -6.83 2.94
N ALA A 217 -2.99 -7.52 2.88
CA ALA A 217 -4.11 -7.27 3.78
C ALA A 217 -3.75 -7.55 5.24
N GLU A 218 -3.03 -8.66 5.49
CA GLU A 218 -2.50 -8.95 6.83
C GLU A 218 -1.58 -7.83 7.32
N MET A 219 -0.62 -7.42 6.51
CA MET A 219 0.41 -6.46 6.92
C MET A 219 -0.11 -5.04 7.11
N ILE A 220 -1.14 -4.59 6.40
CA ILE A 220 -1.76 -3.29 6.68
C ILE A 220 -2.59 -3.30 7.97
N ALA A 221 -3.09 -4.46 8.38
CA ALA A 221 -3.90 -4.62 9.59
C ALA A 221 -3.06 -4.99 10.82
N PHE A 222 -1.93 -5.69 10.62
CA PHE A 222 -1.10 -6.21 11.71
C PHE A 222 -0.72 -5.15 12.75
N PRO A 223 -0.27 -3.95 12.36
CA PRO A 223 0.12 -2.93 13.33
C PRO A 223 -1.03 -2.14 13.96
N SER A 224 -2.30 -2.48 13.72
CA SER A 224 -3.45 -1.72 14.25
C SER A 224 -3.44 -1.54 15.78
N ALA A 225 -2.87 -2.50 16.52
CA ALA A 225 -2.75 -2.38 17.97
C ALA A 225 -1.70 -1.31 18.37
N LEU A 226 -0.63 -1.16 17.58
CA LEU A 226 0.35 -0.08 17.74
C LEU A 226 -0.24 1.27 17.36
N ASP A 227 -0.98 1.33 16.25
CA ASP A 227 -1.63 2.54 15.77
C ASP A 227 -2.61 3.09 16.81
N ASN A 228 -3.45 2.21 17.36
CA ASN A 228 -4.40 2.59 18.40
C ASN A 228 -3.71 2.94 19.72
N TYR A 229 -2.58 2.31 20.06
CA TYR A 229 -1.75 2.71 21.20
C TYR A 229 -1.24 4.15 21.04
N ILE A 230 -0.67 4.49 19.88
CA ILE A 230 -0.16 5.83 19.58
C ILE A 230 -1.30 6.87 19.65
N LYS A 231 -2.41 6.61 18.94
CA LYS A 231 -3.50 7.59 18.84
C LYS A 231 -4.35 7.73 20.10
N CYS A 232 -4.63 6.61 20.79
CA CYS A 232 -5.58 6.59 21.91
C CYS A 232 -4.90 6.62 23.28
N GLN A 233 -3.85 5.82 23.49
CA GLN A 233 -3.19 5.74 24.79
C GLN A 233 -2.14 6.84 24.96
N LEU A 234 -1.29 7.05 23.97
CA LEU A 234 -0.36 8.16 23.97
C LEU A 234 -1.01 9.50 23.59
N SER A 235 -2.29 9.50 23.13
CA SER A 235 -3.05 10.69 22.74
C SER A 235 -2.39 11.51 21.61
N LEU A 236 -1.56 10.89 20.76
CA LEU A 236 -0.87 11.53 19.65
C LEU A 236 -1.75 11.42 18.38
N LYS A 237 -2.57 12.44 18.14
CA LYS A 237 -3.57 12.44 17.05
C LYS A 237 -2.94 12.48 15.66
N CYS A 238 -1.84 13.24 15.52
CA CYS A 238 -1.12 13.42 14.26
C CYS A 238 -0.12 12.28 14.04
N ALA A 239 -0.63 11.14 13.62
CA ALA A 239 0.15 9.95 13.32
C ALA A 239 -0.50 9.16 12.19
N GLY A 240 0.32 8.50 11.37
CA GLY A 240 -0.14 7.67 10.28
C GLY A 240 0.98 6.86 9.67
N HIS A 241 0.63 5.98 8.74
CA HIS A 241 1.63 5.14 8.07
C HIS A 241 1.23 4.74 6.65
N TYR A 242 2.23 4.37 5.89
CA TYR A 242 2.11 3.70 4.61
C TYR A 242 2.97 2.43 4.65
N MET A 243 2.34 1.27 4.86
CA MET A 243 3.04 0.00 5.16
C MET A 243 3.99 0.15 6.35
N ASP A 244 5.28 -0.03 6.13
CA ASP A 244 6.37 0.06 7.10
C ASP A 244 6.86 1.50 7.39
N ASP A 245 6.50 2.48 6.54
CA ASP A 245 6.83 3.89 6.74
C ASP A 245 5.83 4.56 7.69
N TYR A 246 6.26 4.90 8.91
CA TYR A 246 5.44 5.59 9.93
C TYR A 246 5.89 7.01 10.18
N TYR A 247 4.92 7.86 10.54
CA TYR A 247 5.19 9.15 11.16
C TYR A 247 4.33 9.37 12.41
N VAL A 248 4.91 10.04 13.40
CA VAL A 248 4.20 10.51 14.60
C VAL A 248 4.68 11.91 14.91
N ILE A 249 3.79 12.89 14.93
CA ILE A 249 4.11 14.26 15.32
C ILE A 249 3.91 14.41 16.82
N VAL A 250 4.96 14.84 17.50
CA VAL A 250 5.02 15.01 18.95
C VAL A 250 5.03 16.50 19.27
N PRO A 251 4.05 16.99 20.06
CA PRO A 251 3.98 18.39 20.44
C PRO A 251 5.12 18.78 21.41
N PRO A 252 5.38 20.09 21.60
CA PRO A 252 6.55 20.56 22.36
C PRO A 252 6.50 20.23 23.85
N ASP A 253 5.33 20.01 24.43
CA ASP A 253 5.08 19.63 25.83
C ASP A 253 5.38 18.15 26.15
N ARG A 254 5.82 17.36 25.16
CA ARG A 254 6.12 15.93 25.30
C ARG A 254 7.55 15.62 24.85
N ASP A 255 8.23 14.78 25.63
CA ASP A 255 9.56 14.30 25.24
C ASP A 255 9.50 13.28 24.08
N PRO A 256 10.04 13.61 22.89
CA PRO A 256 10.00 12.71 21.74
C PRO A 256 10.85 11.44 21.94
N LYS A 257 11.87 11.47 22.80
CA LYS A 257 12.70 10.30 23.09
C LYS A 257 11.91 9.30 23.95
N GLU A 258 11.18 9.77 24.94
CA GLU A 258 10.31 8.94 25.74
C GLU A 258 9.18 8.33 24.90
N ILE A 259 8.53 9.13 24.07
CA ILE A 259 7.50 8.64 23.13
C ILE A 259 8.06 7.55 22.23
N MET A 260 9.26 7.75 21.67
CA MET A 260 9.91 6.74 20.82
C MET A 260 10.18 5.45 21.60
N ARG A 261 10.63 5.53 22.85
CA ARG A 261 10.86 4.38 23.72
C ARG A 261 9.58 3.59 23.97
N LEU A 262 8.47 4.29 24.28
CA LEU A 262 7.16 3.67 24.48
C LEU A 262 6.64 2.97 23.21
N ILE A 263 6.83 3.60 22.05
CA ILE A 263 6.45 3.02 20.75
C ILE A 263 7.27 1.75 20.46
N ILE A 264 8.58 1.77 20.73
CA ILE A 264 9.46 0.60 20.56
C ILE A 264 8.98 -0.54 21.45
N ALA A 265 8.77 -0.31 22.75
CA ALA A 265 8.32 -1.33 23.68
C ALA A 265 6.96 -1.93 23.24
N LYS A 266 6.03 -1.08 22.77
CA LYS A 266 4.75 -1.56 22.24
C LYS A 266 4.91 -2.38 20.97
N ALA A 267 5.76 -1.98 20.03
CA ALA A 267 6.04 -2.74 18.81
C ALA A 267 6.64 -4.11 19.13
N GLU A 268 7.61 -4.17 20.05
CA GLU A 268 8.23 -5.43 20.51
C GLU A 268 7.21 -6.37 21.15
N SER A 269 6.24 -5.85 21.92
CA SER A 269 5.14 -6.66 22.47
C SER A 269 4.23 -7.28 21.41
N LEU A 270 4.26 -6.74 20.18
CA LEU A 270 3.53 -7.22 19.01
C LEU A 270 4.44 -8.05 18.07
N LYS A 271 5.63 -8.43 18.51
CA LYS A 271 6.64 -9.13 17.71
C LYS A 271 7.12 -8.34 16.49
N LEU A 272 6.98 -7.00 16.51
CA LEU A 272 7.50 -6.09 15.48
C LEU A 272 8.81 -5.47 15.94
N THR A 273 9.83 -5.48 15.10
CA THR A 273 11.13 -4.89 15.41
C THR A 273 11.32 -3.56 14.68
N ILE A 274 11.51 -2.48 15.42
CA ILE A 274 11.81 -1.16 14.86
C ILE A 274 13.30 -1.06 14.53
N SER A 275 13.63 -0.55 13.33
CA SER A 275 15.01 -0.32 12.88
C SER A 275 15.58 0.94 13.52
N LYS A 276 16.41 0.78 14.57
CA LYS A 276 17.05 1.91 15.26
C LYS A 276 17.92 2.76 14.33
N SER A 277 18.57 2.17 13.33
CA SER A 277 19.44 2.88 12.38
C SER A 277 18.71 3.73 11.35
N LYS A 278 17.44 3.40 11.04
CA LYS A 278 16.63 4.11 10.05
C LYS A 278 15.57 5.02 10.67
N SER A 279 15.11 4.68 11.88
CA SER A 279 14.15 5.50 12.60
C SER A 279 14.81 6.76 13.16
N ARG A 280 14.09 7.90 13.15
CA ARG A 280 14.66 9.21 13.50
C ARG A 280 13.65 10.09 14.21
N ILE A 281 14.17 10.92 15.10
CA ILE A 281 13.45 12.05 15.69
C ILE A 281 14.01 13.32 15.03
N VAL A 282 13.14 14.11 14.41
CA VAL A 282 13.54 15.32 13.66
C VAL A 282 12.73 16.50 14.17
N PRO A 283 13.36 17.63 14.56
CA PRO A 283 12.64 18.86 14.85
C PRO A 283 11.82 19.33 13.64
N LEU A 284 10.59 19.80 13.84
CA LEU A 284 9.74 20.29 12.74
C LEU A 284 10.29 21.53 12.03
N THR A 285 11.27 22.21 12.63
CA THR A 285 12.03 23.30 11.99
C THR A 285 12.98 22.79 10.90
N LYS A 286 13.32 21.49 10.89
CA LYS A 286 14.22 20.87 9.92
C LYS A 286 13.47 20.05 8.88
N PRO A 287 13.99 19.94 7.64
CA PRO A 287 13.36 19.11 6.63
C PRO A 287 13.52 17.61 6.94
N PHE A 288 12.50 16.84 6.67
CA PHE A 288 12.49 15.39 6.86
C PHE A 288 11.97 14.64 5.61
N ARG A 289 12.01 13.31 5.63
CA ARG A 289 11.54 12.46 4.52
C ARG A 289 10.50 11.47 5.01
N TYR A 290 9.41 11.36 4.27
CA TYR A 290 8.37 10.35 4.46
C TYR A 290 7.82 9.95 3.09
N CYS A 291 7.54 8.66 2.89
CA CYS A 291 6.98 8.16 1.63
C CYS A 291 7.74 8.68 0.40
N LYS A 292 9.07 8.57 0.38
CA LYS A 292 9.98 8.98 -0.71
C LYS A 292 9.97 10.49 -1.04
N ALA A 293 9.18 11.30 -0.36
CA ALA A 293 9.15 12.76 -0.49
C ALA A 293 9.92 13.46 0.64
N LYS A 294 10.39 14.69 0.39
CA LYS A 294 11.00 15.57 1.37
C LYS A 294 10.01 16.67 1.74
N TYR A 295 9.79 16.86 3.03
CA TYR A 295 8.88 17.84 3.60
C TYR A 295 9.66 18.92 4.34
N LEU A 296 9.15 20.13 4.30
CA LEU A 296 9.60 21.29 5.08
C LEU A 296 8.37 22.06 5.54
N LEU A 297 8.23 22.25 6.85
CA LEU A 297 7.27 23.14 7.45
C LEU A 297 7.92 24.54 7.54
N THR A 298 7.38 25.51 6.81
CA THR A 298 7.91 26.88 6.80
C THR A 298 7.43 27.68 8.01
N GLU A 299 8.03 28.84 8.25
CA GLU A 299 7.64 29.78 9.31
C GLU A 299 6.21 30.30 9.15
N THR A 300 5.71 30.32 7.93
CA THR A 300 4.33 30.74 7.63
C THR A 300 3.32 29.59 7.70
N GLY A 301 3.72 28.38 8.13
CA GLY A 301 2.87 27.19 8.20
C GLY A 301 2.64 26.50 6.86
N ARG A 302 3.27 26.96 5.78
CA ARG A 302 3.21 26.28 4.49
C ARG A 302 4.03 25.00 4.54
N VAL A 303 3.43 23.88 4.11
CA VAL A 303 4.14 22.60 3.96
C VAL A 303 4.66 22.48 2.52
N VAL A 304 5.97 22.60 2.37
CA VAL A 304 6.65 22.44 1.07
C VAL A 304 7.03 20.97 0.89
N VAL A 305 6.58 20.36 -0.20
CA VAL A 305 6.87 18.97 -0.54
C VAL A 305 7.72 18.93 -1.80
N SER A 306 8.85 18.27 -1.74
CA SER A 306 9.77 18.15 -2.87
C SER A 306 10.18 16.70 -3.12
N GLY A 307 10.34 16.37 -4.42
CA GLY A 307 10.80 15.06 -4.86
C GLY A 307 12.31 14.84 -4.65
N ASN A 308 12.75 13.59 -4.79
CA ASN A 308 14.16 13.22 -4.65
C ASN A 308 15.00 13.76 -5.83
N ARG A 309 16.13 14.43 -5.55
CA ARG A 309 17.08 14.91 -6.57
C ARG A 309 17.61 13.79 -7.50
N LYS A 310 17.80 12.58 -6.99
CA LYS A 310 18.18 11.42 -7.83
C LYS A 310 17.10 11.06 -8.84
N GLY A 311 15.82 11.19 -8.46
CA GLY A 311 14.68 10.89 -9.34
C GLY A 311 14.63 11.79 -10.58
N ILE A 312 14.93 13.09 -10.45
CA ILE A 312 14.94 14.01 -11.60
C ILE A 312 16.04 13.66 -12.62
N LYS A 313 17.22 13.21 -12.14
CA LYS A 313 18.29 12.74 -13.02
C LYS A 313 17.86 11.49 -13.80
N ILE A 314 17.14 10.57 -13.15
CA ILE A 314 16.60 9.37 -13.78
C ILE A 314 15.52 9.75 -14.80
N ALA A 315 14.61 10.65 -14.47
CA ALA A 315 13.59 11.14 -15.40
C ALA A 315 14.21 11.73 -16.66
N ARG A 316 15.22 12.59 -16.51
CA ARG A 316 15.97 13.17 -17.66
C ARG A 316 16.64 12.11 -18.52
N ARG A 317 17.27 11.09 -17.91
CA ARG A 317 17.91 9.97 -18.65
C ARG A 317 16.86 9.17 -19.42
N LYS A 318 15.71 8.89 -18.82
CA LYS A 318 14.60 8.17 -19.47
C LYS A 318 14.08 8.94 -20.69
N ILE A 319 13.80 10.24 -20.57
CA ILE A 319 13.33 11.07 -21.69
C ILE A 319 14.35 11.05 -22.85
N LYS A 320 15.66 11.14 -22.55
CA LYS A 320 16.70 11.02 -23.57
C LYS A 320 16.73 9.65 -24.25
N ALA A 321 16.57 8.56 -23.48
CA ALA A 321 16.58 7.20 -24.00
C ALA A 321 15.34 6.91 -24.88
N PHE A 322 14.20 7.55 -24.63
CA PHE A 322 12.99 7.38 -25.43
C PHE A 322 13.19 7.78 -26.89
N ARG A 323 14.01 8.81 -27.18
CA ARG A 323 14.32 9.20 -28.56
C ARG A 323 14.88 8.04 -29.36
N LYS A 324 15.88 7.32 -28.81
CA LYS A 324 16.48 6.16 -29.45
C LYS A 324 15.43 5.07 -29.70
N LYS A 325 14.64 4.74 -28.68
CA LYS A 325 13.59 3.71 -28.77
C LYS A 325 12.51 4.02 -29.81
N VAL A 326 12.12 5.28 -29.94
CA VAL A 326 11.14 5.71 -30.95
C VAL A 326 11.76 5.62 -32.34
N ALA A 327 13.01 6.07 -32.50
CA ALA A 327 13.73 5.99 -33.79
C ALA A 327 13.99 4.55 -34.25
N GLU A 328 14.20 3.61 -33.32
CA GLU A 328 14.42 2.19 -33.59
C GLU A 328 13.09 1.39 -33.71
N GLY A 329 11.93 2.04 -33.58
CA GLY A 329 10.63 1.37 -33.63
C GLY A 329 10.29 0.52 -32.39
N GLU A 330 11.14 0.56 -31.33
CA GLU A 330 10.92 -0.17 -30.08
C GLU A 330 9.85 0.47 -29.18
N MET A 331 9.45 1.71 -29.47
CA MET A 331 8.48 2.47 -28.70
C MET A 331 7.55 3.24 -29.64
N SER A 332 6.25 3.00 -29.50
CA SER A 332 5.23 3.77 -30.22
C SER A 332 5.08 5.19 -29.62
N TYR A 333 4.47 6.10 -30.37
CA TYR A 333 4.12 7.43 -29.84
C TYR A 333 3.11 7.36 -28.69
N GLU A 334 2.25 6.36 -28.65
CA GLU A 334 1.32 6.13 -27.54
C GLU A 334 2.07 5.70 -26.26
N ASP A 335 3.05 4.82 -26.38
CA ASP A 335 3.92 4.42 -25.27
C ASP A 335 4.76 5.60 -24.77
N LEU A 336 5.27 6.43 -25.70
CA LEU A 336 6.00 7.65 -25.38
C LEU A 336 5.11 8.61 -24.57
N TRP A 337 3.88 8.87 -25.04
CA TRP A 337 2.91 9.73 -24.36
C TRP A 337 2.61 9.23 -22.94
N THR A 338 2.27 7.96 -22.81
CA THR A 338 1.98 7.33 -21.52
C THR A 338 3.18 7.43 -20.56
N SER A 339 4.38 7.16 -21.06
CA SER A 339 5.61 7.20 -20.26
C SER A 339 5.98 8.61 -19.83
N VAL A 340 5.87 9.59 -20.71
CA VAL A 340 6.22 11.00 -20.42
C VAL A 340 5.20 11.63 -19.47
N ASN A 341 3.91 11.40 -19.72
CA ASN A 341 2.88 11.89 -18.80
C ASN A 341 2.98 11.29 -17.41
N GLY A 342 3.29 9.99 -17.29
CA GLY A 342 3.58 9.37 -16.01
C GLY A 342 4.77 10.03 -15.27
N ILE A 343 5.81 10.42 -16.02
CA ILE A 343 6.95 11.16 -15.46
C ILE A 343 6.52 12.57 -15.01
N LEU A 344 5.81 13.32 -15.86
CA LEU A 344 5.40 14.70 -15.56
C LEU A 344 4.42 14.74 -14.38
N ALA A 345 3.36 13.92 -14.40
CA ALA A 345 2.36 13.82 -13.33
C ALA A 345 3.00 13.48 -11.97
N TYR A 346 3.99 12.56 -11.97
CA TYR A 346 4.73 12.28 -10.73
C TYR A 346 5.41 13.52 -10.17
N TRP A 347 5.98 14.39 -10.99
CA TRP A 347 6.68 15.60 -10.54
C TRP A 347 5.74 16.77 -10.26
N GLU A 348 4.59 16.86 -10.93
CA GLU A 348 3.55 17.85 -10.69
C GLU A 348 2.91 17.71 -9.28
N GLY A 349 2.89 16.48 -8.74
CA GLY A 349 2.47 16.22 -7.36
C GLY A 349 3.37 16.83 -6.27
N TYR A 350 4.48 17.50 -6.66
CA TYR A 350 5.40 18.18 -5.74
C TYR A 350 5.40 19.71 -5.98
N ASN A 351 5.85 20.46 -4.99
CA ASN A 351 6.05 21.93 -5.13
C ASN A 351 7.31 22.27 -5.96
N ASP A 352 7.53 21.54 -7.04
CA ASP A 352 8.77 21.56 -7.85
C ASP A 352 8.50 22.06 -9.30
N HIS A 353 7.66 23.06 -9.49
CA HIS A 353 7.27 23.59 -10.81
C HIS A 353 8.46 23.88 -11.74
N LYS A 354 9.56 24.43 -11.20
CA LYS A 354 10.78 24.68 -11.98
C LYS A 354 11.38 23.40 -12.57
N ARG A 355 11.22 22.25 -11.89
CA ARG A 355 11.71 20.95 -12.39
C ARG A 355 10.81 20.39 -13.47
N VAL A 356 9.50 20.53 -13.32
CA VAL A 356 8.53 20.14 -14.36
C VAL A 356 8.79 20.92 -15.63
N LEU A 357 8.92 22.24 -15.55
CA LEU A 357 9.26 23.07 -16.71
C LEU A 357 10.57 22.66 -17.38
N ARG A 358 11.60 22.31 -16.60
CA ARG A 358 12.87 21.80 -17.16
C ARG A 358 12.72 20.46 -17.86
N LEU A 359 11.85 19.55 -17.39
CA LEU A 359 11.56 18.30 -18.07
C LEU A 359 10.78 18.52 -19.36
N ARG A 360 9.78 19.42 -19.37
CA ARG A 360 9.02 19.81 -20.56
C ARG A 360 9.93 20.44 -21.63
N ARG A 361 10.80 21.38 -21.23
CA ARG A 361 11.81 21.97 -22.13
C ARG A 361 12.79 20.95 -22.69
N LEU A 362 13.25 20.01 -21.86
CA LEU A 362 14.13 18.92 -22.30
C LEU A 362 13.42 18.03 -23.31
N PHE A 363 12.15 17.69 -23.09
CA PHE A 363 11.36 16.91 -24.02
C PHE A 363 11.22 17.63 -25.36
N TYR A 364 10.85 18.90 -25.34
CA TYR A 364 10.74 19.73 -26.54
C TYR A 364 12.06 19.80 -27.31
N ALA A 365 13.18 20.01 -26.63
CA ALA A 365 14.51 20.04 -27.27
C ALA A 365 14.92 18.70 -27.93
N ILE A 366 14.35 17.58 -27.47
CA ILE A 366 14.68 16.24 -28.01
C ILE A 366 13.75 15.83 -29.17
N PHE A 367 12.46 16.16 -29.06
CA PHE A 367 11.42 15.68 -29.96
C PHE A 367 10.86 16.74 -30.91
N GLY A 368 11.18 18.03 -30.73
CA GLY A 368 10.72 19.14 -31.56
C GLY A 368 9.26 19.57 -31.33
N PHE A 369 8.54 18.93 -30.40
CA PHE A 369 7.15 19.24 -30.07
C PHE A 369 6.89 19.13 -28.56
N SER A 370 5.76 19.69 -28.08
CA SER A 370 5.40 19.62 -26.67
C SER A 370 4.72 18.25 -26.34
N PRO A 371 4.83 17.77 -25.09
CA PRO A 371 4.16 16.52 -24.68
C PRO A 371 2.65 16.53 -24.95
N GLU A 372 1.99 17.68 -24.86
CA GLU A 372 0.56 17.87 -25.10
C GLU A 372 0.14 17.62 -26.54
N LYS A 373 1.03 17.82 -27.50
CA LYS A 373 0.74 17.49 -28.91
C LYS A 373 0.54 16.01 -29.15
N ILE A 374 1.17 15.13 -28.38
CA ILE A 374 1.00 13.68 -28.50
C ILE A 374 -0.46 13.28 -28.23
N GLU A 375 -1.12 13.92 -27.26
CA GLU A 375 -2.53 13.70 -26.95
C GLU A 375 -3.45 14.04 -28.13
N ASN A 376 -3.16 15.14 -28.82
CA ASN A 376 -3.90 15.56 -30.02
C ASN A 376 -3.77 14.56 -31.18
N PHE A 377 -2.63 13.88 -31.32
CA PHE A 377 -2.47 12.80 -32.31
C PHE A 377 -3.32 11.57 -31.98
N ARG A 378 -3.43 11.20 -30.69
CA ARG A 378 -4.28 10.11 -30.23
C ARG A 378 -5.77 10.36 -30.53
N MET A 379 -6.23 11.58 -30.27
CA MET A 379 -7.64 11.97 -30.49
C MET A 379 -8.03 12.02 -31.98
N ARG A 380 -7.08 12.22 -32.89
CA ARG A 380 -7.32 12.32 -34.34
C ARG A 380 -7.17 11.03 -35.11
N GLY A 381 -6.89 9.89 -34.46
CA GLY A 381 -6.77 8.57 -35.11
C GLY A 381 -5.65 8.46 -36.16
N VAL A 382 -4.69 9.37 -36.16
CA VAL A 382 -3.59 9.39 -37.13
C VAL A 382 -2.49 8.42 -36.68
N ASN A 383 -2.54 7.21 -37.23
CA ASN A 383 -1.41 6.30 -37.16
C ASN A 383 -0.28 6.79 -38.10
N ASN A 384 0.93 6.90 -37.58
CA ASN A 384 2.21 6.76 -38.24
C ASN A 384 2.57 7.66 -39.44
N GLU A 385 2.46 8.97 -39.38
CA GLU A 385 3.29 9.81 -40.27
C GLU A 385 3.74 11.09 -39.55
N ILE A 386 4.74 10.95 -38.68
CA ILE A 386 5.61 12.08 -38.35
C ILE A 386 7.02 11.66 -38.73
N HIS A 387 7.41 12.03 -39.96
CA HIS A 387 8.81 12.03 -40.37
C HIS A 387 9.57 13.00 -39.45
N CYS A 388 10.62 12.50 -38.79
CA CYS A 388 11.59 13.33 -38.10
C CYS A 388 12.29 14.20 -39.13
N ALA A 389 12.04 15.52 -39.12
CA ALA A 389 12.91 16.50 -39.71
C ALA A 389 14.06 16.84 -38.75
#